data_cb31ce6f9fe931296d498ca8eba2e2f7
#
_entry.id   cb31ce6f9fe931296d498ca8eba2e2f7
#
_cell.length_a   1.000
_cell.length_b   1.000
_cell.length_c   1.000
_cell.angle_alpha   90.00
_cell.angle_beta   90.00
_cell.angle_gamma   90.00
#
_symmetry.space_group_name_H-M   'P 1'
#
loop_
_entity.id
_entity.type
_entity.pdbx_description
1 polymer ?
#
loop_
_entity_poly.entity_id
_entity_poly.type
_entity_poly.pdbx_seq_one_letter_code
_entity_poly.pdbx_strand_id
1 'polypeptide(L)'
;MGDPEQIVRDFCAAWSRLDADELAAFFTEDGVYHNMPAAPVAGRVAVRDFIAGFSADWLETDWEIVSIAAAGDRVFCERVDRTRTEKGEVALPCLGVFELENGLIARWRDYFDLGTYLRAIG
;
A
#
# COMPACT_ATOMS: atom_id res chain seq x y z
N MET A 1 14.07 15.35 7.02
CA MET A 1 13.60 14.17 6.29
C MET A 1 13.56 12.99 7.21
N GLY A 2 12.55 12.18 7.12
CA GLY A 2 12.40 11.03 7.97
C GLY A 2 13.28 9.86 7.53
N ASP A 3 13.47 8.93 8.44
CA ASP A 3 14.07 7.64 8.13
C ASP A 3 13.18 6.89 7.11
N PRO A 4 13.72 6.41 5.98
CA PRO A 4 12.93 5.71 4.97
C PRO A 4 12.10 4.55 5.53
N GLU A 5 12.68 3.74 6.41
CA GLU A 5 11.97 2.64 7.04
C GLU A 5 10.78 3.13 7.86
N GLN A 6 10.96 4.22 8.63
CA GLN A 6 9.88 4.77 9.44
C GLN A 6 8.75 5.34 8.59
N ILE A 7 9.08 5.98 7.47
CA ILE A 7 8.07 6.50 6.54
C ILE A 7 7.17 5.36 6.05
N VAL A 8 7.75 4.22 5.69
CA VAL A 8 6.98 3.07 5.22
C VAL A 8 6.16 2.45 6.36
N ARG A 9 6.73 2.40 7.58
CA ARG A 9 5.97 1.95 8.76
C ARG A 9 4.75 2.84 9.01
N ASP A 10 4.93 4.15 8.92
CA ASP A 10 3.85 5.11 9.11
C ASP A 10 2.79 4.97 8.01
N PHE A 11 3.23 4.74 6.78
CA PHE A 11 2.32 4.52 5.65
C PHE A 11 1.48 3.26 5.85
N CYS A 12 2.10 2.15 6.25
CA CYS A 12 1.37 0.90 6.51
C CYS A 12 0.37 1.07 7.65
N ALA A 13 0.75 1.79 8.71
CA ALA A 13 -0.15 2.06 9.84
C ALA A 13 -1.34 2.93 9.41
N ALA A 14 -1.11 3.86 8.49
CA ALA A 14 -2.16 4.77 8.01
C ALA A 14 -3.30 4.04 7.30
N TRP A 15 -3.06 2.87 6.71
CA TRP A 15 -4.10 2.11 6.01
C TRP A 15 -5.28 1.76 6.92
N SER A 16 -5.05 1.55 8.21
CA SER A 16 -6.13 1.22 9.15
C SER A 16 -7.15 2.35 9.32
N ARG A 17 -6.82 3.56 8.89
CA ARG A 17 -7.74 4.70 8.96
C ARG A 17 -8.61 4.83 7.70
N LEU A 18 -8.31 4.07 6.65
CA LEU A 18 -9.09 4.02 5.40
C LEU A 18 -9.39 5.42 4.83
N ASP A 19 -8.39 6.29 4.84
CA ASP A 19 -8.47 7.66 4.33
C ASP A 19 -7.60 7.79 3.09
N ALA A 20 -8.22 7.77 1.91
CA ALA A 20 -7.51 7.83 0.65
C ALA A 20 -6.70 9.12 0.48
N ASP A 21 -7.19 10.24 1.01
CA ASP A 21 -6.47 11.52 0.94
C ASP A 21 -5.20 11.47 1.79
N GLU A 22 -5.28 10.91 2.98
CA GLU A 22 -4.12 10.72 3.85
C GLU A 22 -3.09 9.81 3.20
N LEU A 23 -3.53 8.70 2.62
CA LEU A 23 -2.64 7.74 1.97
C LEU A 23 -1.95 8.34 0.75
N ALA A 24 -2.69 9.07 -0.08
CA ALA A 24 -2.12 9.73 -1.26
C ALA A 24 -1.11 10.80 -0.88
N ALA A 25 -1.27 11.45 0.26
CA ALA A 25 -0.34 12.49 0.71
C ALA A 25 1.08 11.95 0.99
N PHE A 26 1.24 10.63 1.14
CA PHE A 26 2.56 10.02 1.29
C PHE A 26 3.34 9.98 -0.03
N PHE A 27 2.69 10.19 -1.18
CA PHE A 27 3.30 10.07 -2.51
C PHE A 27 3.82 11.42 -3.01
N THR A 28 4.82 11.36 -3.90
CA THR A 28 5.19 12.54 -4.68
C THR A 28 4.06 12.90 -5.63
N GLU A 29 4.07 14.10 -6.20
CA GLU A 29 3.03 14.57 -7.13
C GLU A 29 2.88 13.63 -8.33
N ASP A 30 3.99 13.09 -8.84
CA ASP A 30 4.02 12.14 -9.95
C ASP A 30 4.26 10.70 -9.52
N GLY A 31 4.02 10.40 -8.25
CA GLY A 31 4.24 9.06 -7.68
C GLY A 31 3.45 7.97 -8.37
N VAL A 32 4.00 6.76 -8.36
CA VAL A 32 3.41 5.59 -9.04
C VAL A 32 3.11 4.50 -8.03
N TYR A 33 1.88 3.99 -8.09
CA TYR A 33 1.44 2.83 -7.32
C TYR A 33 1.17 1.69 -8.30
N HIS A 34 1.89 0.59 -8.15
CA HIS A 34 1.79 -0.56 -9.04
C HIS A 34 1.52 -1.84 -8.25
N ASN A 35 0.27 -2.27 -8.21
CA ASN A 35 -0.06 -3.64 -7.82
C ASN A 35 0.41 -4.53 -8.96
N MET A 36 1.41 -5.35 -8.73
CA MET A 36 2.08 -6.07 -9.82
C MET A 36 1.16 -6.94 -10.67
N PRO A 37 0.09 -7.55 -10.12
CA PRO A 37 -0.89 -8.25 -10.96
C PRO A 37 -1.70 -7.36 -11.90
N ALA A 38 -1.66 -6.03 -11.73
CA ALA A 38 -2.46 -5.07 -12.49
C ALA A 38 -1.58 -4.00 -13.14
N ALA A 39 -2.19 -3.04 -13.83
CA ALA A 39 -1.47 -1.94 -14.45
C ALA A 39 -1.04 -0.89 -13.40
N PRO A 40 0.09 -0.20 -13.62
CA PRO A 40 0.50 0.88 -12.73
C PRO A 40 -0.45 2.07 -12.82
N VAL A 41 -0.55 2.81 -11.70
CA VAL A 41 -1.32 4.04 -11.60
C VAL A 41 -0.34 5.18 -11.31
N ALA A 42 -0.31 6.19 -12.16
CA ALA A 42 0.66 7.28 -12.09
C ALA A 42 -0.01 8.60 -11.72
N GLY A 43 0.62 9.31 -10.79
CA GLY A 43 0.18 10.62 -10.30
C GLY A 43 -0.61 10.52 -9.01
N ARG A 44 -0.32 11.45 -8.08
CA ARG A 44 -0.92 11.45 -6.75
C ARG A 44 -2.45 11.45 -6.78
N VAL A 45 -3.04 12.24 -7.67
CA VAL A 45 -4.51 12.32 -7.80
C VAL A 45 -5.08 10.99 -8.28
N ALA A 46 -4.48 10.39 -9.29
CA ALA A 46 -4.91 9.09 -9.82
C ALA A 46 -4.73 7.98 -8.76
N VAL A 47 -3.63 8.03 -8.00
CA VAL A 47 -3.39 7.09 -6.91
C VAL A 47 -4.45 7.23 -5.83
N ARG A 48 -4.80 8.46 -5.45
CA ARG A 48 -5.86 8.73 -4.48
C ARG A 48 -7.20 8.13 -4.96
N ASP A 49 -7.57 8.38 -6.20
CA ASP A 49 -8.84 7.89 -6.75
C ASP A 49 -8.85 6.36 -6.85
N PHE A 50 -7.73 5.78 -7.22
CA PHE A 50 -7.59 4.32 -7.29
C PHE A 50 -7.76 3.67 -5.92
N ILE A 51 -7.09 4.20 -4.89
CA ILE A 51 -7.22 3.70 -3.51
C ILE A 51 -8.66 3.83 -3.03
N ALA A 52 -9.27 4.99 -3.23
CA ALA A 52 -10.65 5.23 -2.82
C ALA A 52 -11.61 4.22 -3.48
N GLY A 53 -11.36 3.90 -4.75
CA GLY A 53 -12.20 2.98 -5.50
C GLY A 53 -12.13 1.55 -4.98
N PHE A 54 -10.92 0.98 -4.85
CA PHE A 54 -10.82 -0.43 -4.47
C PHE A 54 -11.06 -0.68 -2.98
N SER A 55 -10.89 0.31 -2.14
CA SER A 55 -11.13 0.18 -0.70
C SER A 55 -12.53 0.64 -0.26
N ALA A 56 -13.38 1.01 -1.21
CA ALA A 56 -14.69 1.58 -0.90
C ALA A 56 -15.58 0.67 -0.04
N ASP A 57 -15.45 -0.64 -0.21
CA ASP A 57 -16.23 -1.63 0.55
C ASP A 57 -15.45 -2.28 1.69
N TRP A 58 -14.24 -1.78 1.98
CA TRP A 58 -13.45 -2.28 3.11
C TRP A 58 -14.03 -1.73 4.41
N LEU A 59 -14.33 -2.61 5.35
CA LEU A 59 -14.83 -2.22 6.68
C LEU A 59 -13.69 -2.00 7.65
N GLU A 60 -12.60 -2.79 7.48
CA GLU A 60 -11.49 -2.79 8.40
C GLU A 60 -10.26 -3.34 7.68
N THR A 61 -9.10 -2.76 7.94
CA THR A 61 -7.85 -3.33 7.44
C THR A 61 -6.73 -3.08 8.44
N ASP A 62 -5.83 -4.05 8.58
CA ASP A 62 -4.66 -3.98 9.44
C ASP A 62 -3.49 -4.59 8.68
N TRP A 63 -2.46 -3.80 8.43
CA TRP A 63 -1.28 -4.20 7.66
C TRP A 63 -0.15 -4.52 8.63
N GLU A 64 0.02 -5.80 8.89
CA GLU A 64 1.05 -6.30 9.80
C GLU A 64 2.39 -6.42 9.08
N ILE A 65 3.41 -5.73 9.56
CA ILE A 65 4.76 -5.82 9.02
C ILE A 65 5.45 -7.05 9.62
N VAL A 66 5.87 -7.97 8.76
CA VAL A 66 6.59 -9.20 9.14
C VAL A 66 8.09 -8.92 9.15
N SER A 67 8.59 -8.27 8.11
CA SER A 67 9.98 -7.85 8.03
C SER A 67 10.11 -6.61 7.17
N ILE A 68 11.09 -5.77 7.48
CA ILE A 68 11.31 -4.52 6.76
C ILE A 68 12.80 -4.22 6.75
N ALA A 69 13.30 -3.75 5.61
CA ALA A 69 14.71 -3.38 5.46
C ALA A 69 14.82 -2.24 4.46
N ALA A 70 15.74 -1.33 4.69
CA ALA A 70 16.01 -0.22 3.80
C ALA A 70 17.42 -0.32 3.22
N ALA A 71 17.55 0.01 1.95
CA ALA A 71 18.82 0.15 1.25
C ALA A 71 18.82 1.55 0.62
N GLY A 72 19.37 2.54 1.31
CA GLY A 72 19.25 3.94 0.91
C GLY A 72 17.78 4.37 0.94
N ASP A 73 17.30 4.94 -0.16
CA ASP A 73 15.92 5.39 -0.28
C ASP A 73 14.96 4.29 -0.77
N ARG A 74 15.42 3.05 -0.84
CA ARG A 74 14.60 1.92 -1.24
C ARG A 74 14.27 1.08 -0.01
N VAL A 75 12.97 0.79 0.20
CA VAL A 75 12.50 0.02 1.35
C VAL A 75 11.79 -1.23 0.87
N PHE A 76 12.11 -2.37 1.48
CA PHE A 76 11.48 -3.66 1.23
C PHE A 76 10.67 -4.02 2.46
N CYS A 77 9.38 -4.24 2.28
CA CYS A 77 8.46 -4.49 3.39
C CYS A 77 7.60 -5.71 3.11
N GLU A 78 7.90 -6.77 3.83
CA GLU A 78 7.08 -7.98 3.82
C GLU A 78 5.98 -7.83 4.86
N ARG A 79 4.72 -8.03 4.45
CA ARG A 79 3.57 -7.83 5.34
C ARG A 79 2.50 -8.86 5.10
N VAL A 80 1.58 -8.91 6.06
CA VAL A 80 0.28 -9.58 5.87
C VAL A 80 -0.77 -8.50 6.00
N ASP A 81 -1.52 -8.27 4.93
CA ASP A 81 -2.62 -7.30 4.91
C ASP A 81 -3.91 -8.04 5.28
N ARG A 82 -4.46 -7.73 6.47
CA ARG A 82 -5.70 -8.35 6.95
C ARG A 82 -6.84 -7.38 6.72
N THR A 83 -7.79 -7.78 5.88
CA THR A 83 -8.89 -6.91 5.48
C THR A 83 -10.22 -7.63 5.64
N ARG A 84 -11.23 -6.91 6.11
CA ARG A 84 -12.59 -7.43 6.28
C ARG A 84 -13.56 -6.57 5.47
N THR A 85 -14.42 -7.24 4.74
CA THR A 85 -15.53 -6.64 4.02
C THR A 85 -16.82 -7.41 4.36
N GLU A 86 -17.96 -6.95 3.88
CA GLU A 86 -19.21 -7.71 4.06
C GLU A 86 -19.19 -9.05 3.33
N LYS A 87 -18.32 -9.22 2.34
CA LYS A 87 -18.18 -10.47 1.57
C LYS A 87 -17.28 -11.48 2.26
N GLY A 88 -16.48 -11.07 3.23
CA GLY A 88 -15.56 -11.96 3.92
C GLY A 88 -14.29 -11.28 4.38
N GLU A 89 -13.30 -12.09 4.73
CA GLU A 89 -12.02 -11.64 5.25
C GLU A 89 -10.88 -12.25 4.47
N VAL A 90 -9.77 -11.53 4.37
CA VAL A 90 -8.53 -12.04 3.77
C VAL A 90 -7.33 -11.68 4.63
N ALA A 91 -6.38 -12.61 4.71
CA ALA A 91 -5.03 -12.35 5.20
C ALA A 91 -4.12 -12.52 3.99
N LEU A 92 -3.70 -11.40 3.40
CA LEU A 92 -2.98 -11.39 2.13
C LEU A 92 -1.49 -11.16 2.35
N PRO A 93 -0.63 -12.17 2.10
CA PRO A 93 0.80 -11.96 2.15
C PRO A 93 1.23 -11.06 0.98
N CYS A 94 2.04 -10.04 1.28
CA CYS A 94 2.50 -9.07 0.30
C CYS A 94 3.97 -8.75 0.52
N LEU A 95 4.64 -8.38 -0.56
CA LEU A 95 5.95 -7.76 -0.49
C LEU A 95 5.90 -6.44 -1.24
N GLY A 96 6.09 -5.34 -0.50
CA GLY A 96 6.14 -4.01 -1.09
C GLY A 96 7.57 -3.55 -1.29
N VAL A 97 7.84 -2.96 -2.45
CA VAL A 97 9.10 -2.29 -2.75
C VAL A 97 8.80 -0.81 -2.93
N PHE A 98 9.35 0.02 -2.06
CA PHE A 98 9.10 1.46 -2.05
C PHE A 98 10.37 2.20 -2.44
N GLU A 99 10.27 3.12 -3.38
CA GLU A 99 11.36 4.04 -3.74
C GLU A 99 10.94 5.42 -3.26
N LEU A 100 11.73 6.01 -2.35
CA LEU A 100 11.41 7.29 -1.75
C LEU A 100 12.21 8.41 -2.38
N GLU A 101 11.65 9.62 -2.36
CA GLU A 101 12.26 10.83 -2.90
C GLU A 101 11.86 11.97 -1.98
N ASN A 102 12.84 12.57 -1.32
CA ASN A 102 12.61 13.67 -0.37
C ASN A 102 11.56 13.32 0.70
N GLY A 103 11.60 12.08 1.20
CA GLY A 103 10.69 11.64 2.26
C GLY A 103 9.29 11.26 1.79
N LEU A 104 9.06 11.20 0.48
CA LEU A 104 7.77 10.81 -0.10
C LEU A 104 7.95 9.58 -0.99
N ILE A 105 6.86 8.85 -1.21
CA ILE A 105 6.88 7.66 -2.06
C ILE A 105 6.84 8.10 -3.52
N ALA A 106 7.94 7.85 -4.26
CA ALA A 106 8.00 8.11 -5.69
C ALA A 106 7.47 6.93 -6.49
N ARG A 107 7.67 5.72 -5.98
CA ARG A 107 7.19 4.49 -6.63
C ARG A 107 6.96 3.41 -5.59
N TRP A 108 5.83 2.74 -5.70
CA TRP A 108 5.50 1.59 -4.86
C TRP A 108 5.06 0.42 -5.74
N ARG A 109 5.78 -0.68 -5.68
CA ARG A 109 5.43 -1.95 -6.33
C ARG A 109 5.02 -2.93 -5.26
N ASP A 110 3.81 -3.46 -5.39
CA ASP A 110 3.27 -4.38 -4.41
C ASP A 110 3.05 -5.75 -5.05
N TYR A 111 3.74 -6.77 -4.52
CA TYR A 111 3.72 -8.13 -5.04
C TYR A 111 2.83 -9.00 -4.16
N PHE A 112 1.81 -9.60 -4.76
CA PHE A 112 0.89 -10.48 -4.05
C PHE A 112 0.15 -11.36 -5.04
N ASP A 113 -0.51 -12.42 -4.52
CA ASP A 113 -1.35 -13.29 -5.33
C ASP A 113 -2.78 -12.73 -5.41
N LEU A 114 -3.16 -12.22 -6.57
CA LEU A 114 -4.47 -11.66 -6.78
C LEU A 114 -5.59 -12.69 -6.56
N GLY A 115 -5.33 -13.96 -6.92
CA GLY A 115 -6.30 -15.03 -6.70
C GLY A 115 -6.69 -15.21 -5.24
N THR A 116 -5.73 -15.08 -4.33
CA THR A 116 -6.00 -15.15 -2.89
C THR A 116 -7.00 -14.06 -2.47
N TYR A 117 -6.79 -12.83 -2.94
CA TYR A 117 -7.67 -11.71 -2.65
C TYR A 117 -9.08 -11.95 -3.23
N LEU A 118 -9.14 -12.29 -4.52
CA LEU A 118 -10.42 -12.44 -5.22
C LEU A 118 -11.26 -13.58 -4.66
N ARG A 119 -10.65 -14.70 -4.29
CA ARG A 119 -11.38 -15.85 -3.71
C ARG A 119 -11.97 -15.50 -2.35
N ALA A 120 -11.33 -14.62 -1.61
CA ALA A 120 -11.76 -14.26 -0.26
C ALA A 120 -12.82 -13.15 -0.25
N ILE A 121 -12.61 -12.07 -0.99
CA ILE A 121 -13.44 -10.87 -0.87
C ILE A 121 -13.69 -10.15 -2.20
N GLY A 122 -13.19 -10.69 -3.28
CA GLY A 122 -13.38 -10.11 -4.62
C GLY A 122 -14.74 -10.49 -5.20
#